data_1848616ced609b77eaaa5fb354517e9e
#
_entry.id   1848616ced609b77eaaa5fb354517e9e
#
_cell.length_a   1.000
_cell.length_b   1.000
_cell.length_c   1.000
_cell.angle_alpha   90.00
_cell.angle_beta   90.00
_cell.angle_gamma   90.00
#
_symmetry.space_group_name_H-M   'P 1'
#
loop_
_entity.id
_entity.type
_entity.pdbx_description
1 polymer ?
#
loop_
_entity_poly.entity_id
_entity_poly.type
_entity_poly.pdbx_seq_one_letter_code
_entity_poly.pdbx_strand_id
1 'polypeptide(L)'
;MCGMVVAKPSPRPVLPAARVAVRAARPDDHVADLVFEAAPQAYTAVAGSEPRARAAIEQLWRMPGHSASFEHALVAESDGRPVGVLIGFAARDRYRLHLALLRKGLRFVSARRRPLLVAPLPHLIAATPRPPRRAYYVGTIAVARHARRRDVASTLGYHAELLAQQCGFPVIVAHTGSRHGPARRALERYGLRAIKDRSWGYVLYAKSVDIQAVNS
;
A
#
# COMPACT_ATOMS: atom_id res chain seq x y z
N MET A 1 9.10 -15.01 30.73
CA MET A 1 7.87 -14.22 30.85
C MET A 1 8.20 -12.80 30.39
N CYS A 2 7.87 -12.46 29.16
CA CYS A 2 8.14 -11.14 28.61
C CYS A 2 6.86 -10.32 28.73
N GLY A 3 6.82 -9.37 29.68
CA GLY A 3 5.68 -8.52 29.95
C GLY A 3 5.43 -7.57 28.77
N MET A 4 4.32 -7.78 28.09
CA MET A 4 3.83 -6.94 27.00
C MET A 4 3.19 -5.70 27.65
N VAL A 5 3.90 -4.58 27.62
CA VAL A 5 3.35 -3.27 28.01
C VAL A 5 2.29 -2.88 27.00
N VAL A 6 1.03 -2.92 27.42
CA VAL A 6 -0.11 -2.43 26.63
C VAL A 6 -0.01 -0.92 26.57
N ALA A 7 0.42 -0.41 25.42
CA ALA A 7 0.41 1.03 25.15
C ALA A 7 -1.05 1.51 25.03
N LYS A 8 -1.40 2.56 25.80
CA LYS A 8 -2.69 3.27 25.75
C LYS A 8 -3.07 3.58 24.30
N PRO A 9 -4.33 3.40 23.90
CA PRO A 9 -4.79 3.75 22.55
C PRO A 9 -4.50 5.24 22.30
N SER A 10 -3.80 5.51 21.20
CA SER A 10 -3.59 6.89 20.76
C SER A 10 -4.95 7.58 20.51
N PRO A 11 -5.10 8.87 20.85
CA PRO A 11 -6.34 9.59 20.57
C PRO A 11 -6.65 9.51 19.08
N ARG A 12 -7.87 9.10 18.76
CA ARG A 12 -8.37 9.03 17.38
C ARG A 12 -8.23 10.43 16.77
N PRO A 13 -7.64 10.58 15.57
CA PRO A 13 -7.67 11.86 14.89
C PRO A 13 -9.15 12.22 14.65
N VAL A 14 -9.59 13.37 15.19
CA VAL A 14 -10.90 13.96 14.90
C VAL A 14 -10.79 14.45 13.45
N LEU A 15 -11.34 13.68 12.52
CA LEU A 15 -11.38 14.05 11.11
C LEU A 15 -12.46 15.15 10.93
N PRO A 16 -12.16 16.26 10.26
CA PRO A 16 -13.20 17.18 9.83
C PRO A 16 -14.13 16.49 8.82
N ALA A 17 -15.39 16.36 9.18
CA ALA A 17 -16.39 15.45 8.63
C ALA A 17 -16.91 15.80 7.23
N ALA A 18 -16.21 16.54 6.36
CA ALA A 18 -16.94 17.13 5.25
C ALA A 18 -16.45 16.90 3.82
N ARG A 19 -15.27 16.27 3.53
CA ARG A 19 -14.79 16.32 2.13
C ARG A 19 -14.12 15.07 1.54
N VAL A 20 -13.90 14.02 2.29
CA VAL A 20 -13.26 12.81 1.74
C VAL A 20 -14.06 11.57 2.10
N ALA A 21 -14.65 10.93 1.09
CA ALA A 21 -15.31 9.63 1.24
C ALA A 21 -14.32 8.51 0.87
N VAL A 22 -14.34 7.40 1.64
CA VAL A 22 -13.54 6.21 1.32
C VAL A 22 -14.45 5.04 1.01
N ARG A 23 -14.17 4.36 -0.09
CA ARG A 23 -14.92 3.18 -0.56
C ARG A 23 -13.99 2.11 -1.14
N ALA A 24 -14.53 0.92 -1.33
CA ALA A 24 -13.88 -0.10 -2.13
C ALA A 24 -13.67 0.43 -3.57
N ALA A 25 -12.53 0.11 -4.14
CA ALA A 25 -12.21 0.50 -5.50
C ALA A 25 -13.03 -0.27 -6.54
N ARG A 26 -13.15 0.33 -7.72
CA ARG A 26 -13.81 -0.23 -8.89
C ARG A 26 -12.83 -0.36 -10.06
N PRO A 27 -13.09 -1.26 -11.02
CA PRO A 27 -12.19 -1.42 -12.17
C PRO A 27 -12.13 -0.19 -13.08
N ASP A 28 -13.15 0.68 -13.04
CA ASP A 28 -13.27 1.91 -13.81
C ASP A 28 -12.73 3.16 -13.08
N ASP A 29 -12.22 3.01 -11.86
CA ASP A 29 -11.56 4.13 -11.15
C ASP A 29 -10.27 4.56 -11.86
N HIS A 30 -10.17 5.84 -12.20
CA HIS A 30 -9.00 6.42 -12.85
C HIS A 30 -7.92 6.77 -11.80
N VAL A 31 -7.19 5.76 -11.34
CA VAL A 31 -6.14 5.90 -10.30
C VAL A 31 -4.71 5.79 -10.85
N ALA A 32 -4.54 5.59 -12.15
CA ALA A 32 -3.23 5.37 -12.76
C ALA A 32 -2.24 6.50 -12.46
N ASP A 33 -2.71 7.73 -12.47
CA ASP A 33 -1.90 8.92 -12.14
C ASP A 33 -1.45 8.91 -10.69
N LEU A 34 -2.33 8.55 -9.76
CA LEU A 34 -2.01 8.44 -8.33
C LEU A 34 -0.94 7.38 -8.08
N VAL A 35 -1.11 6.21 -8.68
CA VAL A 35 -0.17 5.10 -8.54
C VAL A 35 1.16 5.43 -9.19
N PHE A 36 1.14 6.03 -10.39
CA PHE A 36 2.35 6.46 -11.10
C PHE A 36 3.17 7.45 -10.27
N GLU A 37 2.52 8.45 -9.65
CA GLU A 37 3.18 9.46 -8.82
C GLU A 37 3.85 8.89 -7.56
N ALA A 38 3.54 7.66 -7.15
CA ALA A 38 4.21 7.02 -6.02
C ALA A 38 5.67 6.64 -6.34
N ALA A 39 5.98 6.29 -7.61
CA ALA A 39 7.34 5.92 -8.03
C ALA A 39 7.59 6.19 -9.54
N PRO A 40 7.52 7.45 -10.03
CA PRO A 40 7.52 7.76 -11.46
C PRO A 40 8.75 7.24 -12.19
N GLN A 41 9.93 7.40 -11.56
CA GLN A 41 11.20 6.96 -12.16
C GLN A 41 11.25 5.45 -12.36
N ALA A 42 10.80 4.67 -11.36
CA ALA A 42 10.79 3.21 -11.43
C ALA A 42 9.83 2.72 -12.52
N TYR A 43 8.62 3.26 -12.57
CA TYR A 43 7.63 2.88 -13.59
C TYR A 43 8.09 3.26 -14.99
N THR A 44 8.63 4.47 -15.18
CA THR A 44 9.16 4.94 -16.47
C THR A 44 10.35 4.11 -16.93
N ALA A 45 11.27 3.75 -16.03
CA ALA A 45 12.43 2.92 -16.36
C ALA A 45 11.99 1.54 -16.88
N VAL A 46 11.00 0.92 -16.26
CA VAL A 46 10.48 -0.39 -16.66
C VAL A 46 9.67 -0.30 -17.96
N ALA A 47 8.73 0.63 -18.06
CA ALA A 47 7.83 0.75 -19.21
C ALA A 47 8.50 1.40 -20.45
N GLY A 48 9.53 2.21 -20.24
CA GLY A 48 10.28 2.91 -21.27
C GLY A 48 9.84 4.36 -21.52
N SER A 49 8.64 4.72 -21.09
CA SER A 49 8.15 6.10 -21.11
C SER A 49 7.01 6.28 -20.13
N GLU A 50 6.77 7.52 -19.70
CA GLU A 50 5.67 7.85 -18.79
C GLU A 50 4.28 7.47 -19.36
N PRO A 51 3.93 7.79 -20.62
CA PRO A 51 2.63 7.40 -21.17
C PRO A 51 2.41 5.89 -21.17
N ARG A 52 3.46 5.11 -21.49
CA ARG A 52 3.38 3.64 -21.46
C ARG A 52 3.22 3.11 -20.03
N ALA A 53 3.90 3.73 -19.07
CA ALA A 53 3.78 3.36 -17.67
C ALA A 53 2.36 3.59 -17.16
N ARG A 54 1.78 4.75 -17.41
CA ARG A 54 0.39 5.08 -17.05
C ARG A 54 -0.61 4.13 -17.69
N ALA A 55 -0.47 3.88 -18.98
CA ALA A 55 -1.33 2.93 -19.69
C ALA A 55 -1.22 1.50 -19.14
N ALA A 56 -0.01 1.06 -18.79
CA ALA A 56 0.20 -0.25 -18.16
C ALA A 56 -0.44 -0.34 -16.76
N ILE A 57 -0.30 0.70 -15.95
CA ILE A 57 -0.92 0.79 -14.62
C ILE A 57 -2.45 0.73 -14.76
N GLU A 58 -3.04 1.50 -15.68
CA GLU A 58 -4.48 1.54 -15.91
C GLU A 58 -5.02 0.16 -16.33
N GLN A 59 -4.32 -0.53 -17.22
CA GLN A 59 -4.74 -1.87 -17.64
C GLN A 59 -4.57 -2.91 -16.54
N LEU A 60 -3.44 -2.88 -15.81
CA LEU A 60 -3.22 -3.74 -14.66
C LEU A 60 -4.26 -3.51 -13.58
N TRP A 61 -4.63 -2.27 -13.31
CA TRP A 61 -5.65 -1.93 -12.32
C TRP A 61 -6.95 -2.72 -12.54
N ARG A 62 -7.41 -2.81 -13.78
CA ARG A 62 -8.64 -3.50 -14.18
C ARG A 62 -8.54 -5.03 -14.15
N MET A 63 -7.32 -5.58 -14.08
CA MET A 63 -7.13 -7.03 -14.06
C MET A 63 -7.24 -7.58 -12.64
N PRO A 64 -8.05 -8.62 -12.39
CA PRO A 64 -8.17 -9.24 -11.08
C PRO A 64 -6.96 -10.11 -10.70
N GLY A 65 -6.85 -10.48 -9.41
CA GLY A 65 -6.00 -11.55 -8.93
C GLY A 65 -4.51 -11.25 -8.82
N HIS A 66 -4.12 -9.99 -8.62
CA HIS A 66 -2.73 -9.60 -8.36
C HIS A 66 -2.62 -8.39 -7.41
N SER A 67 -1.41 -8.10 -6.92
CA SER A 67 -1.17 -7.13 -5.84
C SER A 67 -1.39 -5.65 -6.20
N ALA A 68 -1.68 -5.31 -7.43
CA ALA A 68 -2.01 -3.94 -7.87
C ALA A 68 -3.42 -3.86 -8.48
N SER A 69 -4.28 -4.85 -8.21
CA SER A 69 -5.65 -4.91 -8.68
C SER A 69 -6.58 -4.03 -7.84
N PHE A 70 -7.63 -3.48 -8.46
CA PHE A 70 -8.72 -2.80 -7.77
C PHE A 70 -9.35 -3.63 -6.64
N GLU A 71 -9.37 -4.98 -6.76
CA GLU A 71 -9.94 -5.89 -5.77
C GLU A 71 -9.35 -5.76 -4.36
N HIS A 72 -8.13 -5.24 -4.27
CA HIS A 72 -7.40 -5.08 -3.03
C HIS A 72 -7.28 -3.62 -2.61
N ALA A 73 -8.07 -2.73 -3.19
CA ALA A 73 -7.87 -1.31 -3.02
C ALA A 73 -9.06 -0.58 -2.38
N LEU A 74 -8.72 0.46 -1.62
CA LEU A 74 -9.61 1.51 -1.15
C LEU A 74 -9.31 2.79 -1.92
N VAL A 75 -10.33 3.51 -2.33
CA VAL A 75 -10.22 4.81 -2.99
C VAL A 75 -10.81 5.87 -2.07
N ALA A 76 -10.06 6.93 -1.87
CA ALA A 76 -10.52 8.16 -1.24
C ALA A 76 -10.95 9.14 -2.34
N GLU A 77 -12.17 9.65 -2.22
CA GLU A 77 -12.77 10.59 -3.16
C GLU A 77 -13.02 11.95 -2.54
N SER A 78 -12.82 12.99 -3.32
CA SER A 78 -13.30 14.36 -3.03
C SER A 78 -13.99 14.87 -4.27
N ASP A 79 -15.21 15.38 -4.10
CA ASP A 79 -16.03 15.90 -5.21
C ASP A 79 -16.19 14.90 -6.37
N GLY A 80 -16.39 13.62 -6.03
CA GLY A 80 -16.57 12.52 -7.00
C GLY A 80 -15.31 12.12 -7.76
N ARG A 81 -14.13 12.62 -7.38
CA ARG A 81 -12.86 12.28 -8.05
C ARG A 81 -11.91 11.55 -7.10
N PRO A 82 -11.21 10.51 -7.55
CA PRO A 82 -10.16 9.86 -6.77
C PRO A 82 -9.04 10.84 -6.40
N VAL A 83 -8.80 11.03 -5.11
CA VAL A 83 -7.71 11.86 -4.57
C VAL A 83 -6.70 11.05 -3.79
N GLY A 84 -6.99 9.78 -3.53
CA GLY A 84 -6.08 8.86 -2.87
C GLY A 84 -6.44 7.41 -3.12
N VAL A 85 -5.47 6.53 -3.03
CA VAL A 85 -5.62 5.08 -3.16
C VAL A 85 -4.75 4.38 -2.13
N LEU A 86 -5.29 3.32 -1.52
CA LEU A 86 -4.56 2.39 -0.67
C LEU A 86 -4.80 0.98 -1.19
N ILE A 87 -3.74 0.22 -1.40
CA ILE A 87 -3.81 -1.19 -1.79
C ILE A 87 -3.29 -2.05 -0.66
N GLY A 88 -4.13 -2.97 -0.18
CA GLY A 88 -3.78 -3.85 0.93
C GLY A 88 -4.45 -5.21 0.83
N PHE A 89 -3.82 -6.23 1.41
CA PHE A 89 -4.28 -7.62 1.37
C PHE A 89 -3.64 -8.44 2.49
N ALA A 90 -4.09 -9.68 2.68
CA ALA A 90 -3.50 -10.58 3.65
C ALA A 90 -2.00 -10.82 3.38
N ALA A 91 -1.15 -10.64 4.36
CA ALA A 91 0.31 -10.79 4.22
C ALA A 91 0.72 -12.20 3.73
N ARG A 92 -0.07 -13.23 4.06
CA ARG A 92 0.14 -14.61 3.57
C ARG A 92 0.04 -14.74 2.05
N ASP A 93 -0.75 -13.88 1.39
CA ASP A 93 -0.97 -13.90 -0.06
C ASP A 93 0.05 -13.06 -0.84
N ARG A 94 0.91 -12.32 -0.15
CA ARG A 94 1.83 -11.36 -0.74
C ARG A 94 2.63 -11.93 -1.90
N TYR A 95 3.29 -13.06 -1.71
CA TYR A 95 4.15 -13.65 -2.77
C TYR A 95 3.34 -14.09 -3.98
N ARG A 96 2.20 -14.73 -3.77
CA ARG A 96 1.31 -15.17 -4.83
C ARG A 96 0.81 -13.99 -5.66
N LEU A 97 0.36 -12.93 -4.99
CA LEU A 97 -0.17 -11.73 -5.64
C LEU A 97 0.91 -10.93 -6.38
N HIS A 98 2.12 -10.80 -5.79
CA HIS A 98 3.24 -10.13 -6.46
C HIS A 98 3.74 -10.91 -7.67
N LEU A 99 3.81 -12.23 -7.60
CA LEU A 99 4.17 -13.07 -8.73
C LEU A 99 3.14 -12.98 -9.86
N ALA A 100 1.85 -12.91 -9.51
CA ALA A 100 0.78 -12.71 -10.49
C ALA A 100 0.89 -11.32 -11.16
N LEU A 101 1.22 -10.26 -10.38
CA LEU A 101 1.49 -8.93 -10.93
C LEU A 101 2.67 -8.96 -11.90
N LEU A 102 3.78 -9.62 -11.53
CA LEU A 102 4.95 -9.74 -12.39
C LEU A 102 4.59 -10.42 -13.72
N ARG A 103 3.91 -11.58 -13.66
CA ARG A 103 3.51 -12.33 -14.85
C ARG A 103 2.61 -11.51 -15.78
N LYS A 104 1.65 -10.80 -15.22
CA LYS A 104 0.74 -9.92 -15.99
C LYS A 104 1.46 -8.69 -16.50
N GLY A 105 2.33 -8.09 -15.70
CA GLY A 105 3.12 -6.90 -16.04
C GLY A 105 4.09 -7.12 -17.20
N LEU A 106 4.65 -8.33 -17.35
CA LEU A 106 5.55 -8.68 -18.46
C LEU A 106 4.94 -8.44 -19.87
N ARG A 107 3.61 -8.41 -19.98
CA ARG A 107 2.90 -8.13 -21.25
C ARG A 107 3.07 -6.68 -21.70
N PHE A 108 3.26 -5.77 -20.76
CA PHE A 108 3.36 -4.33 -20.99
C PHE A 108 4.82 -3.85 -21.09
N VAL A 109 5.77 -4.77 -20.91
CA VAL A 109 7.19 -4.45 -20.95
C VAL A 109 7.84 -5.09 -22.17
N SER A 110 8.52 -4.28 -23.00
CA SER A 110 9.25 -4.78 -24.16
C SER A 110 10.30 -5.82 -23.75
N ALA A 111 10.59 -6.78 -24.62
CA ALA A 111 11.53 -7.88 -24.34
C ALA A 111 12.89 -7.37 -23.82
N ARG A 112 13.39 -6.29 -24.40
CA ARG A 112 14.67 -5.66 -24.01
C ARG A 112 14.67 -5.11 -22.57
N ARG A 113 13.51 -4.76 -22.02
CA ARG A 113 13.35 -4.18 -20.68
C ARG A 113 12.90 -5.19 -19.62
N ARG A 114 12.49 -6.40 -20.00
CA ARG A 114 12.11 -7.46 -19.05
C ARG A 114 13.17 -7.76 -17.99
N PRO A 115 14.49 -7.76 -18.32
CA PRO A 115 15.53 -7.92 -17.31
C PRO A 115 15.47 -6.88 -16.19
N LEU A 116 15.08 -5.61 -16.48
CA LEU A 116 14.94 -4.55 -15.47
C LEU A 116 13.84 -4.86 -14.44
N LEU A 117 12.86 -5.65 -14.84
CA LEU A 117 11.77 -6.08 -13.95
C LEU A 117 12.14 -7.33 -13.14
N VAL A 118 12.91 -8.22 -13.72
CA VAL A 118 13.18 -9.56 -13.14
C VAL A 118 14.50 -9.61 -12.38
N ALA A 119 15.56 -9.01 -12.91
CA ALA A 119 16.90 -9.08 -12.31
C ALA A 119 16.99 -8.56 -10.86
N PRO A 120 16.28 -7.49 -10.44
CA PRO A 120 16.36 -7.02 -9.07
C PRO A 120 15.56 -7.88 -8.07
N LEU A 121 14.74 -8.84 -8.51
CA LEU A 121 13.84 -9.61 -7.65
C LEU A 121 14.57 -10.37 -6.53
N PRO A 122 15.66 -11.10 -6.75
CA PRO A 122 16.37 -11.80 -5.67
C PRO A 122 16.84 -10.82 -4.58
N HIS A 123 17.39 -9.69 -5.00
CA HIS A 123 17.84 -8.63 -4.09
C HIS A 123 16.66 -8.01 -3.32
N LEU A 124 15.57 -7.68 -3.99
CA LEU A 124 14.35 -7.16 -3.38
C LEU A 124 13.77 -8.14 -2.35
N ILE A 125 13.73 -9.43 -2.66
CA ILE A 125 13.25 -10.47 -1.75
C ILE A 125 14.15 -10.54 -0.51
N ALA A 126 15.47 -10.52 -0.70
CA ALA A 126 16.44 -10.54 0.39
C ALA A 126 16.41 -9.27 1.25
N ALA A 127 16.23 -8.10 0.62
CA ALA A 127 16.19 -6.79 1.28
C ALA A 127 14.87 -6.50 2.01
N THR A 128 13.80 -7.23 1.70
CA THR A 128 12.47 -6.97 2.26
C THR A 128 12.20 -7.90 3.44
N PRO A 129 12.05 -7.37 4.67
CA PRO A 129 11.67 -8.17 5.83
C PRO A 129 10.35 -8.90 5.62
N ARG A 130 10.25 -10.15 6.10
CA ARG A 130 9.02 -10.93 6.00
C ARG A 130 8.01 -10.44 7.05
N PRO A 131 6.79 -10.03 6.63
CA PRO A 131 5.74 -9.67 7.59
C PRO A 131 5.17 -10.93 8.27
N PRO A 132 4.55 -10.77 9.45
CA PRO A 132 3.77 -11.83 10.09
C PRO A 132 2.67 -12.35 9.14
N ARG A 133 2.44 -13.66 9.13
CA ARG A 133 1.43 -14.27 8.22
C ARG A 133 0.00 -13.83 8.51
N ARG A 134 -0.32 -13.56 9.77
CA ARG A 134 -1.63 -13.07 10.25
C ARG A 134 -1.69 -11.56 10.32
N ALA A 135 -1.11 -10.87 9.33
CA ALA A 135 -1.15 -9.42 9.21
C ALA A 135 -1.94 -8.98 7.98
N TYR A 136 -2.58 -7.83 8.06
CA TYR A 136 -3.04 -7.08 6.90
C TYR A 136 -1.87 -6.26 6.36
N TYR A 137 -1.50 -6.49 5.12
CA TYR A 137 -0.35 -5.86 4.49
C TYR A 137 -0.77 -4.71 3.60
N VAL A 138 -0.32 -3.51 3.91
CA VAL A 138 -0.46 -2.33 3.06
C VAL A 138 0.73 -2.24 2.12
N GLY A 139 0.48 -2.50 0.85
CA GLY A 139 1.51 -2.53 -0.20
C GLY A 139 1.75 -1.18 -0.84
N THR A 140 0.70 -0.38 -1.02
CA THR A 140 0.77 0.93 -1.67
C THR A 140 -0.19 1.90 -1.00
N ILE A 141 0.26 3.13 -0.82
CA ILE A 141 -0.58 4.27 -0.50
C ILE A 141 -0.11 5.46 -1.33
N ALA A 142 -1.03 6.08 -2.06
CA ALA A 142 -0.75 7.25 -2.87
C ALA A 142 -1.84 8.30 -2.68
N VAL A 143 -1.45 9.58 -2.64
CA VAL A 143 -2.36 10.72 -2.47
C VAL A 143 -1.95 11.79 -3.47
N ALA A 144 -2.94 12.29 -4.22
CA ALA A 144 -2.77 13.36 -5.19
C ALA A 144 -2.06 14.57 -4.57
N ARG A 145 -1.18 15.22 -5.32
CA ARG A 145 -0.34 16.31 -4.79
C ARG A 145 -1.18 17.44 -4.17
N HIS A 146 -2.29 17.81 -4.80
CA HIS A 146 -3.19 18.86 -4.32
C HIS A 146 -4.01 18.48 -3.07
N ALA A 147 -4.14 17.16 -2.78
CA ALA A 147 -4.84 16.61 -1.64
C ALA A 147 -3.91 16.20 -0.47
N ARG A 148 -2.60 16.35 -0.63
CA ARG A 148 -1.63 16.07 0.45
C ARG A 148 -1.78 17.03 1.60
N ARG A 149 -1.44 16.59 2.82
CA ARG A 149 -1.59 17.36 4.09
C ARG A 149 -3.04 17.73 4.43
N ARG A 150 -3.99 16.96 3.92
CA ARG A 150 -5.44 17.07 4.19
C ARG A 150 -5.99 15.76 4.76
N ASP A 151 -5.17 15.04 5.50
CA ASP A 151 -5.48 13.77 6.20
C ASP A 151 -6.00 12.61 5.33
N VAL A 152 -5.96 12.72 4.00
CA VAL A 152 -6.40 11.66 3.07
C VAL A 152 -5.71 10.33 3.35
N ALA A 153 -4.38 10.34 3.57
CA ALA A 153 -3.64 9.13 3.87
C ALA A 153 -4.04 8.52 5.22
N SER A 154 -4.30 9.35 6.23
CA SER A 154 -4.76 8.93 7.55
C SER A 154 -6.16 8.33 7.49
N THR A 155 -7.05 8.94 6.68
CA THR A 155 -8.41 8.42 6.45
C THR A 155 -8.38 7.06 5.76
N LEU A 156 -7.57 6.91 4.70
CA LEU A 156 -7.37 5.62 4.02
C LEU A 156 -6.80 4.56 5.00
N GLY A 157 -5.82 4.95 5.80
CA GLY A 157 -5.24 4.06 6.82
C GLY A 157 -6.27 3.60 7.83
N TYR A 158 -7.12 4.51 8.34
CA TYR A 158 -8.20 4.17 9.26
C TYR A 158 -9.18 3.15 8.66
N HIS A 159 -9.60 3.33 7.41
CA HIS A 159 -10.46 2.36 6.72
C HIS A 159 -9.75 1.03 6.49
N ALA A 160 -8.43 1.03 6.26
CA ALA A 160 -7.66 -0.20 6.18
C ALA A 160 -7.58 -0.93 7.53
N GLU A 161 -7.53 -0.19 8.65
CA GLU A 161 -7.61 -0.78 10.00
C GLU A 161 -8.99 -1.40 10.25
N LEU A 162 -10.08 -0.71 9.91
CA LEU A 162 -11.42 -1.27 10.02
C LEU A 162 -11.56 -2.55 9.20
N LEU A 163 -11.05 -2.56 7.98
CA LEU A 163 -11.05 -3.76 7.13
C LEU A 163 -10.20 -4.89 7.75
N ALA A 164 -9.05 -4.55 8.31
CA ALA A 164 -8.20 -5.52 9.01
C ALA A 164 -8.93 -6.12 10.24
N GLN A 165 -9.64 -5.30 11.02
CA GLN A 165 -10.48 -5.75 12.14
C GLN A 165 -11.56 -6.71 11.66
N GLN A 166 -12.36 -6.31 10.67
CA GLN A 166 -13.44 -7.12 10.11
C GLN A 166 -12.96 -8.48 9.58
N CYS A 167 -11.74 -8.51 9.01
CA CYS A 167 -11.12 -9.73 8.52
C CYS A 167 -10.34 -10.52 9.58
N GLY A 168 -10.33 -10.10 10.83
CA GLY A 168 -9.67 -10.78 11.95
C GLY A 168 -8.13 -10.73 11.91
N PHE A 169 -7.56 -9.69 11.33
CA PHE A 169 -6.11 -9.47 11.35
C PHE A 169 -5.70 -8.67 12.60
N PRO A 170 -4.86 -9.24 13.48
CA PRO A 170 -4.45 -8.58 14.73
C PRO A 170 -3.45 -7.46 14.54
N VAL A 171 -2.88 -7.33 13.33
CA VAL A 171 -1.83 -6.34 13.04
C VAL A 171 -1.90 -5.87 11.60
N ILE A 172 -1.74 -4.57 11.40
CA ILE A 172 -1.51 -3.96 10.10
C ILE A 172 -0.02 -3.70 9.92
N VAL A 173 0.51 -3.98 8.72
CA VAL A 173 1.92 -3.81 8.42
C VAL A 173 2.14 -3.11 7.08
N ALA A 174 3.24 -2.38 6.97
CA ALA A 174 3.68 -1.74 5.73
C ALA A 174 5.20 -1.81 5.60
N HIS A 175 5.70 -1.82 4.36
CA HIS A 175 7.12 -1.64 4.08
C HIS A 175 7.39 -0.27 3.48
N THR A 176 8.54 0.30 3.82
CA THR A 176 9.09 1.45 3.10
C THR A 176 10.60 1.31 2.97
N GLY A 177 11.19 1.94 1.96
CA GLY A 177 12.64 1.98 1.82
C GLY A 177 13.29 2.63 3.04
N SER A 178 14.40 2.07 3.52
CA SER A 178 15.13 2.57 4.69
C SER A 178 15.55 4.04 4.54
N ARG A 179 15.80 4.48 3.31
CA ARG A 179 16.19 5.87 2.96
C ARG A 179 15.00 6.78 2.62
N HIS A 180 13.77 6.27 2.62
CA HIS A 180 12.58 7.05 2.24
C HIS A 180 11.99 7.80 3.44
N GLY A 181 12.67 8.87 3.88
CA GLY A 181 12.29 9.64 5.07
C GLY A 181 10.83 10.13 5.10
N PRO A 182 10.27 10.70 4.01
CA PRO A 182 8.87 11.13 4.00
C PRO A 182 7.87 10.01 4.29
N ALA A 183 8.03 8.83 3.70
CA ALA A 183 7.14 7.70 3.96
C ALA A 183 7.30 7.16 5.39
N ARG A 184 8.53 7.07 5.90
CA ARG A 184 8.80 6.67 7.29
C ARG A 184 8.07 7.58 8.27
N ARG A 185 8.23 8.89 8.14
CA ARG A 185 7.53 9.88 8.99
C ARG A 185 5.99 9.80 8.86
N ALA A 186 5.47 9.47 7.68
CA ALA A 186 4.04 9.29 7.49
C ALA A 186 3.51 8.07 8.24
N LEU A 187 4.20 6.93 8.16
CA LEU A 187 3.85 5.71 8.88
C LEU A 187 3.94 5.92 10.41
N GLU A 188 4.99 6.56 10.89
CA GLU A 188 5.21 6.84 12.31
C GLU A 188 4.12 7.80 12.86
N ARG A 189 3.77 8.86 12.14
CA ARG A 189 2.66 9.76 12.52
C ARG A 189 1.31 9.03 12.55
N TYR A 190 1.12 8.05 11.69
CA TYR A 190 -0.09 7.22 11.71
C TYR A 190 -0.08 6.19 12.84
N GLY A 191 1.01 6.07 13.59
CA GLY A 191 1.15 5.21 14.76
C GLY A 191 1.74 3.82 14.45
N LEU A 192 2.24 3.58 13.24
CA LEU A 192 3.03 2.39 12.98
C LEU A 192 4.44 2.55 13.56
N ARG A 193 4.97 1.47 14.10
CA ARG A 193 6.33 1.40 14.65
C ARG A 193 7.20 0.47 13.82
N ALA A 194 8.46 0.85 13.63
CA ALA A 194 9.44 -0.02 12.99
C ALA A 194 9.67 -1.26 13.86
N ILE A 195 9.46 -2.45 13.31
CA ILE A 195 9.66 -3.73 14.00
C ILE A 195 10.82 -4.52 13.42
N LYS A 196 11.23 -4.23 12.19
CA LYS A 196 12.39 -4.85 11.56
C LYS A 196 12.99 -3.88 10.55
N ASP A 197 14.25 -3.49 10.78
CA ASP A 197 15.00 -2.59 9.92
C ASP A 197 16.13 -3.37 9.23
N ARG A 198 16.19 -3.23 7.90
CA ARG A 198 17.36 -3.60 7.12
C ARG A 198 17.93 -2.31 6.55
N SER A 199 19.00 -1.80 7.16
CA SER A 199 19.58 -0.48 6.88
C SER A 199 19.93 -0.23 5.40
N TRP A 200 20.14 -1.29 4.63
CA TRP A 200 20.46 -1.26 3.20
C TRP A 200 19.27 -1.59 2.28
N GLY A 201 18.04 -1.77 2.83
CA GLY A 201 16.88 -2.21 2.07
C GLY A 201 15.57 -1.58 2.54
N TYR A 202 14.73 -2.38 3.19
CA TYR A 202 13.40 -1.99 3.61
C TYR A 202 13.21 -2.11 5.12
N VAL A 203 12.41 -1.20 5.65
CA VAL A 203 11.94 -1.22 7.04
C VAL A 203 10.50 -1.74 7.05
N LEU A 204 10.23 -2.72 7.91
CA LEU A 204 8.89 -3.20 8.19
C LEU A 204 8.33 -2.43 9.38
N TYR A 205 7.21 -1.80 9.17
CA TYR A 205 6.41 -1.10 10.16
C TYR A 205 5.18 -1.91 10.54
N ALA A 206 4.77 -1.85 11.81
CA ALA A 206 3.57 -2.52 12.29
C ALA A 206 2.80 -1.66 13.28
N LYS A 207 1.49 -1.90 13.35
CA LYS A 207 0.56 -1.36 14.34
C LYS A 207 -0.42 -2.46 14.73
N SER A 208 -0.62 -2.69 16.02
CA SER A 208 -1.67 -3.59 16.51
C SER A 208 -3.05 -3.04 16.17
N VAL A 209 -3.95 -3.95 15.81
CA VAL A 209 -5.34 -3.65 15.50
C VAL A 209 -6.19 -4.26 16.62
N ASP A 210 -7.09 -3.47 17.19
CA ASP A 210 -7.96 -3.91 18.28
C ASP A 210 -9.12 -4.72 17.70
N ILE A 211 -9.17 -6.03 18.02
CA ILE A 211 -10.17 -6.96 17.45
C ILE A 211 -11.46 -6.96 18.29
N GLN A 212 -11.47 -6.35 19.48
CA GLN A 212 -12.59 -6.48 20.42
C GLN A 212 -13.88 -5.75 20.02
N ALA A 213 -13.88 -4.94 18.98
CA ALA A 213 -15.02 -4.07 18.62
C ALA A 213 -16.05 -4.72 17.66
N VAL A 214 -15.89 -5.99 17.25
CA VAL A 214 -16.74 -6.59 16.20
C VAL A 214 -17.78 -7.60 16.76
N ASN A 215 -17.68 -7.96 18.04
CA ASN A 215 -18.57 -8.97 18.67
C ASN A 215 -19.57 -8.38 19.66
N SER A 216 -19.98 -7.13 19.48
CA SER A 216 -21.02 -6.48 20.29
C SER A 216 -22.21 -6.14 19.42
#